data_8294d15337ff7c56779bcc64b52c6e63
#
_entry.id   8294d15337ff7c56779bcc64b52c6e63
#
_cell.length_a   1.000
_cell.length_b   1.000
_cell.length_c   1.000
_cell.angle_alpha   90.00
_cell.angle_beta   90.00
_cell.angle_gamma   90.00
#
_symmetry.space_group_name_H-M   'P 1'
#
loop_
_entity.id
_entity.type
_entity.pdbx_description
1 polymer ?
#
loop_
_entity_poly.entity_id
_entity_poly.type
_entity_poly.pdbx_seq_one_letter_code
_entity_poly.pdbx_strand_id
1 'polypeptide(L)'
;MREVPVKSAAIRDLALLQTMRTKRQREKVAKINHIRGILTEYGLVMGKSINAFLAKAGSLIVQADVSPYIVSELTALFREVKEAMEKIKELETNIDSIAKTLKQYDLFRSAPGVGPITAATMLVLLCNPAVFKNGREFAAYIGLAPKSSGSGGKNFVTHIPKKCECNNDVRALLVQCAHSICRCKHKSDWVSSILARKPKKVAIIAIANKLARQLWIMAKKGEKFEKRFILAAV
;
A
#
# COMPACT_ATOMS: atom_id res chain seq x y z
N MET A 1 -25.50 -18.19 -0.64
CA MET A 1 -24.81 -16.87 -0.70
C MET A 1 -24.28 -16.54 0.69
N ARG A 2 -23.06 -16.02 0.83
CA ARG A 2 -22.60 -15.51 2.14
C ARG A 2 -23.14 -14.09 2.31
N GLU A 3 -23.78 -13.84 3.44
CA GLU A 3 -24.24 -12.50 3.79
C GLU A 3 -23.03 -11.55 3.97
N VAL A 4 -23.12 -10.38 3.36
CA VAL A 4 -22.09 -9.34 3.51
C VAL A 4 -22.51 -8.48 4.71
N PRO A 5 -21.69 -8.40 5.77
CA PRO A 5 -22.03 -7.62 6.95
C PRO A 5 -22.13 -6.13 6.61
N VAL A 6 -23.18 -5.48 7.11
CA VAL A 6 -23.36 -4.03 6.95
C VAL A 6 -22.31 -3.30 7.78
N LYS A 7 -21.49 -2.48 7.12
CA LYS A 7 -20.48 -1.65 7.79
C LYS A 7 -21.15 -0.47 8.51
N SER A 8 -20.62 -0.08 9.68
CA SER A 8 -21.03 1.14 10.36
C SER A 8 -20.75 2.39 9.50
N ALA A 9 -21.45 3.49 9.78
CA ALA A 9 -21.27 4.75 9.05
C ALA A 9 -19.79 5.20 9.05
N ALA A 10 -19.14 5.22 10.19
CA ALA A 10 -17.73 5.62 10.32
C ALA A 10 -16.77 4.74 9.48
N ILE A 11 -17.02 3.43 9.38
CA ILE A 11 -16.21 2.53 8.55
C ILE A 11 -16.48 2.75 7.06
N ARG A 12 -17.72 3.09 6.68
CA ARG A 12 -18.06 3.44 5.29
C ARG A 12 -17.40 4.74 4.87
N ASP A 13 -17.46 5.77 5.72
CA ASP A 13 -16.81 7.06 5.46
C ASP A 13 -15.29 6.89 5.32
N LEU A 14 -14.68 6.09 6.20
CA LEU A 14 -13.26 5.76 6.13
C LEU A 14 -12.90 5.06 4.81
N ALA A 15 -13.73 4.13 4.34
CA ALA A 15 -13.53 3.43 3.06
C ALA A 15 -13.64 4.40 1.86
N LEU A 16 -14.60 5.33 1.89
CA LEU A 16 -14.78 6.34 0.85
C LEU A 16 -13.58 7.30 0.78
N LEU A 17 -13.11 7.81 1.93
CA LEU A 17 -11.94 8.68 1.99
C LEU A 17 -10.68 7.99 1.46
N GLN A 18 -10.49 6.70 1.78
CA GLN A 18 -9.37 5.92 1.23
C GLN A 18 -9.47 5.76 -0.29
N THR A 19 -10.66 5.54 -0.82
CA THR A 19 -10.89 5.46 -2.27
C THR A 19 -10.57 6.80 -2.95
N MET A 20 -11.04 7.91 -2.38
CA MET A 20 -10.73 9.27 -2.86
C MET A 20 -9.22 9.54 -2.83
N ARG A 21 -8.55 9.19 -1.72
CA ARG A 21 -7.09 9.32 -1.60
C ARG A 21 -6.36 8.51 -2.68
N THR A 22 -6.74 7.27 -2.88
CA THR A 22 -6.13 6.39 -3.88
C THR A 22 -6.29 6.95 -5.30
N LYS A 23 -7.48 7.44 -5.64
CA LYS A 23 -7.74 8.09 -6.92
C LYS A 23 -6.82 9.30 -7.13
N ARG A 24 -6.75 10.22 -6.15
CA ARG A 24 -5.86 11.40 -6.23
C ARG A 24 -4.38 11.03 -6.32
N GLN A 25 -3.94 9.98 -5.64
CA GLN A 25 -2.56 9.46 -5.76
C GLN A 25 -2.25 9.00 -7.20
N ARG A 26 -3.19 8.31 -7.85
CA ARG A 26 -3.03 7.86 -9.25
C ARG A 26 -3.01 9.05 -10.21
N GLU A 27 -3.91 10.00 -10.05
CA GLU A 27 -3.97 11.24 -10.85
C GLU A 27 -2.66 12.04 -10.72
N LYS A 28 -2.16 12.23 -9.50
CA LYS A 28 -0.87 12.90 -9.25
C LYS A 28 0.27 12.21 -10.00
N VAL A 29 0.38 10.89 -9.91
CA VAL A 29 1.44 10.12 -10.58
C VAL A 29 1.32 10.23 -12.10
N ALA A 30 0.10 10.17 -12.63
CA ALA A 30 -0.16 10.34 -14.06
C ALA A 30 0.30 11.71 -14.57
N LYS A 31 -0.04 12.80 -13.85
CA LYS A 31 0.40 14.16 -14.19
C LYS A 31 1.93 14.31 -14.13
N ILE A 32 2.58 13.79 -13.10
CA ILE A 32 4.04 13.80 -12.99
C ILE A 32 4.69 13.08 -14.17
N ASN A 33 4.17 11.91 -14.54
CA ASN A 33 4.72 11.15 -15.65
C ASN A 33 4.45 11.84 -17.01
N HIS A 34 3.31 12.53 -17.15
CA HIS A 34 2.99 13.30 -18.34
C HIS A 34 3.98 14.46 -18.53
N ILE A 35 4.22 15.27 -17.49
CA ILE A 35 5.21 16.35 -17.53
C ILE A 35 6.61 15.78 -17.84
N ARG A 36 7.00 14.67 -17.23
CA ARG A 36 8.28 14.02 -17.52
C ARG A 36 8.38 13.56 -18.96
N GLY A 37 7.32 12.98 -19.51
CA GLY A 37 7.27 12.51 -20.89
C GLY A 37 7.55 13.66 -21.85
N ILE A 38 6.81 14.76 -21.73
CA ILE A 38 6.99 15.94 -22.57
C ILE A 38 8.40 16.49 -22.46
N LEU A 39 8.91 16.74 -21.25
CA LEU A 39 10.26 17.30 -21.07
C LEU A 39 11.36 16.35 -21.62
N THR A 40 11.14 15.04 -21.56
CA THR A 40 12.10 14.06 -22.11
C THR A 40 12.18 14.14 -23.64
N GLU A 41 11.08 14.44 -24.34
CA GLU A 41 11.06 14.64 -25.79
C GLU A 41 11.93 15.83 -26.22
N TYR A 42 12.08 16.83 -25.32
CA TYR A 42 12.99 17.97 -25.52
C TYR A 42 14.39 17.75 -24.91
N GLY A 43 14.77 16.49 -24.61
CA GLY A 43 16.08 16.13 -24.06
C GLY A 43 16.29 16.50 -22.59
N LEU A 44 15.27 17.00 -21.89
CA LEU A 44 15.34 17.44 -20.50
C LEU A 44 14.98 16.29 -19.56
N VAL A 45 16.00 15.63 -19.00
CA VAL A 45 15.84 14.45 -18.14
C VAL A 45 15.96 14.82 -16.66
N MET A 46 15.07 14.25 -15.83
CA MET A 46 15.09 14.44 -14.39
C MET A 46 15.06 13.12 -13.64
N GLY A 47 15.48 13.14 -12.37
CA GLY A 47 15.49 11.96 -11.50
C GLY A 47 14.09 11.37 -11.28
N LYS A 48 14.04 10.04 -11.08
CA LYS A 48 12.76 9.29 -10.93
C LYS A 48 11.99 9.61 -9.64
N SER A 49 12.64 10.15 -8.60
CA SER A 49 11.98 10.44 -7.33
C SER A 49 11.04 11.65 -7.44
N ILE A 50 10.02 11.70 -6.57
CA ILE A 50 9.11 12.86 -6.48
C ILE A 50 9.86 14.10 -6.03
N ASN A 51 10.82 13.98 -5.11
CA ASN A 51 11.63 15.11 -4.64
C ASN A 51 12.50 15.69 -5.76
N ALA A 52 13.10 14.85 -6.60
CA ALA A 52 13.86 15.30 -7.77
C ALA A 52 12.95 16.00 -8.79
N PHE A 53 11.72 15.52 -8.97
CA PHE A 53 10.72 16.18 -9.81
C PHE A 53 10.37 17.56 -9.27
N LEU A 54 9.99 17.67 -8.00
CA LEU A 54 9.59 18.95 -7.39
C LEU A 54 10.72 19.99 -7.40
N ALA A 55 11.97 19.55 -7.22
CA ALA A 55 13.13 20.43 -7.23
C ALA A 55 13.49 20.98 -8.61
N LYS A 56 13.27 20.22 -9.69
CA LYS A 56 13.79 20.55 -11.02
C LYS A 56 12.71 20.87 -12.07
N ALA A 57 11.47 20.36 -11.92
CA ALA A 57 10.47 20.50 -12.97
C ALA A 57 10.16 21.96 -13.34
N GLY A 58 10.05 22.84 -12.33
CA GLY A 58 9.75 24.26 -12.59
C GLY A 58 10.85 24.95 -13.41
N SER A 59 12.11 24.77 -13.09
CA SER A 59 13.24 25.35 -13.85
C SER A 59 13.37 24.72 -15.23
N LEU A 60 13.17 23.41 -15.36
CA LEU A 60 13.24 22.74 -16.66
C LEU A 60 12.11 23.13 -17.62
N ILE A 61 10.90 23.40 -17.09
CA ILE A 61 9.77 23.90 -17.89
C ILE A 61 10.11 25.27 -18.51
N VAL A 62 10.76 26.16 -17.75
CA VAL A 62 11.17 27.48 -18.23
C VAL A 62 12.35 27.40 -19.22
N GLN A 63 13.25 26.43 -19.02
CA GLN A 63 14.41 26.21 -19.89
C GLN A 63 14.09 25.46 -21.18
N ALA A 64 12.93 24.84 -21.26
CA ALA A 64 12.51 24.07 -22.43
C ALA A 64 12.35 25.00 -23.64
N ASP A 65 12.97 24.62 -24.75
CA ASP A 65 12.82 25.32 -26.05
C ASP A 65 11.48 24.90 -26.69
N VAL A 66 10.40 25.38 -26.10
CA VAL A 66 9.01 25.10 -26.50
C VAL A 66 8.22 26.39 -26.60
N SER A 67 7.10 26.36 -27.34
CA SER A 67 6.24 27.51 -27.46
C SER A 67 5.71 28.01 -26.10
N PRO A 68 5.45 29.31 -25.93
CA PRO A 68 4.90 29.87 -24.70
C PRO A 68 3.58 29.20 -24.25
N TYR A 69 2.79 28.72 -25.21
CA TYR A 69 1.56 27.97 -24.91
C TYR A 69 1.84 26.65 -24.15
N ILE A 70 2.85 25.91 -24.60
CA ILE A 70 3.28 24.64 -23.92
C ILE A 70 3.86 24.95 -22.55
N VAL A 71 4.66 26.00 -22.40
CA VAL A 71 5.20 26.43 -21.08
C VAL A 71 4.05 26.74 -20.12
N SER A 72 3.01 27.47 -20.60
CA SER A 72 1.84 27.79 -19.78
C SER A 72 1.11 26.54 -19.31
N GLU A 73 0.84 25.58 -20.20
CA GLU A 73 0.16 24.33 -19.87
C GLU A 73 0.97 23.44 -18.92
N LEU A 74 2.29 23.31 -19.16
CA LEU A 74 3.17 22.55 -18.25
C LEU A 74 3.24 23.19 -16.85
N THR A 75 3.23 24.52 -16.78
CA THR A 75 3.20 25.26 -15.51
C THR A 75 1.88 25.05 -14.77
N ALA A 76 0.76 25.04 -15.48
CA ALA A 76 -0.56 24.73 -14.92
C ALA A 76 -0.60 23.30 -14.38
N LEU A 77 -0.15 22.31 -15.16
CA LEU A 77 -0.05 20.91 -14.72
C LEU A 77 0.86 20.74 -13.49
N PHE A 78 1.98 21.47 -13.44
CA PHE A 78 2.89 21.42 -12.28
C PHE A 78 2.24 22.00 -11.01
N ARG A 79 1.45 23.08 -11.15
CA ARG A 79 0.65 23.64 -10.05
C ARG A 79 -0.39 22.63 -9.55
N GLU A 80 -1.11 21.99 -10.47
CA GLU A 80 -2.10 20.96 -10.12
C GLU A 80 -1.48 19.76 -9.38
N VAL A 81 -0.23 19.39 -9.70
CA VAL A 81 0.51 18.35 -8.95
C VAL A 81 0.72 18.78 -7.50
N LYS A 82 1.12 20.04 -7.24
CA LYS A 82 1.30 20.60 -5.90
C LYS A 82 -0.01 20.60 -5.11
N GLU A 83 -1.07 21.12 -5.70
CA GLU A 83 -2.42 21.15 -5.12
C GLU A 83 -2.92 19.74 -4.78
N ALA A 84 -2.69 18.77 -5.68
CA ALA A 84 -3.05 17.39 -5.45
C ALA A 84 -2.27 16.78 -4.25
N MET A 85 -1.01 17.18 -4.06
CA MET A 85 -0.21 16.72 -2.91
C MET A 85 -0.76 17.27 -1.59
N GLU A 86 -1.15 18.52 -1.54
CA GLU A 86 -1.77 19.14 -0.36
C GLU A 86 -3.10 18.47 -0.02
N LYS A 87 -3.97 18.30 -1.00
CA LYS A 87 -5.26 17.60 -0.81
C LYS A 87 -5.11 16.14 -0.38
N ILE A 88 -4.07 15.45 -0.84
CA ILE A 88 -3.76 14.07 -0.37
C ILE A 88 -3.37 14.11 1.10
N LYS A 89 -2.56 15.08 1.53
CA LYS A 89 -2.14 15.24 2.93
C LYS A 89 -3.34 15.55 3.85
N GLU A 90 -4.24 16.41 3.41
CA GLU A 90 -5.50 16.69 4.12
C GLU A 90 -6.34 15.42 4.30
N LEU A 91 -6.52 14.65 3.21
CA LEU A 91 -7.25 13.37 3.26
C LEU A 91 -6.58 12.36 4.20
N GLU A 92 -5.25 12.30 4.22
CA GLU A 92 -4.51 11.43 5.14
C GLU A 92 -4.72 11.84 6.60
N THR A 93 -4.79 13.14 6.89
CA THR A 93 -5.10 13.67 8.22
C THR A 93 -6.53 13.32 8.63
N ASN A 94 -7.50 13.50 7.74
CA ASN A 94 -8.90 13.17 8.00
C ASN A 94 -9.10 11.66 8.23
N ILE A 95 -8.45 10.81 7.41
CA ILE A 95 -8.44 9.36 7.57
C ILE A 95 -7.89 8.96 8.95
N ASP A 96 -6.78 9.55 9.36
CA ASP A 96 -6.15 9.27 10.66
C ASP A 96 -7.05 9.73 11.83
N SER A 97 -7.68 10.89 11.71
CA SER A 97 -8.59 11.43 12.72
C SER A 97 -9.81 10.52 12.93
N ILE A 98 -10.47 10.09 11.85
CA ILE A 98 -11.61 9.16 11.94
C ILE A 98 -11.15 7.79 12.43
N ALA A 99 -10.01 7.29 11.95
CA ALA A 99 -9.50 5.99 12.36
C ALA A 99 -9.22 5.92 13.87
N LYS A 100 -8.69 7.00 14.46
CA LYS A 100 -8.41 7.12 15.91
C LYS A 100 -9.64 7.01 16.79
N THR A 101 -10.82 7.36 16.29
CA THR A 101 -12.08 7.18 17.06
C THR A 101 -12.51 5.71 17.19
N LEU A 102 -11.92 4.83 16.39
CA LEU A 102 -12.28 3.40 16.35
C LEU A 102 -11.34 2.59 17.25
N LYS A 103 -11.93 1.86 18.21
CA LYS A 103 -11.18 1.07 19.23
C LYS A 103 -10.10 0.15 18.69
N GLN A 104 -10.27 -0.38 17.48
CA GLN A 104 -9.32 -1.30 16.88
C GLN A 104 -8.14 -0.62 16.16
N TYR A 105 -8.10 0.71 16.10
CA TYR A 105 -7.02 1.45 15.42
C TYR A 105 -5.66 1.19 16.07
N ASP A 106 -5.56 1.38 17.38
CA ASP A 106 -4.32 1.18 18.13
C ASP A 106 -3.84 -0.26 18.10
N LEU A 107 -4.78 -1.20 17.99
CA LEU A 107 -4.49 -2.61 17.81
C LEU A 107 -3.64 -2.80 16.52
N PHE A 108 -4.12 -2.35 15.37
CA PHE A 108 -3.36 -2.48 14.12
C PHE A 108 -2.08 -1.65 14.10
N ARG A 109 -2.09 -0.47 14.74
CA ARG A 109 -0.91 0.40 14.86
C ARG A 109 0.22 -0.22 15.68
N SER A 110 -0.09 -1.15 16.58
CA SER A 110 0.93 -1.86 17.37
C SER A 110 1.79 -2.82 16.53
N ALA A 111 1.30 -3.23 15.35
CA ALA A 111 2.04 -4.13 14.47
C ALA A 111 3.24 -3.44 13.80
N PRO A 112 4.41 -4.10 13.70
CA PRO A 112 5.61 -3.51 13.14
C PRO A 112 5.42 -3.11 11.67
N GLY A 113 5.89 -1.92 11.32
CA GLY A 113 5.82 -1.38 9.96
C GLY A 113 4.44 -0.90 9.52
N VAL A 114 3.40 -1.03 10.35
CA VAL A 114 2.04 -0.58 10.03
C VAL A 114 1.90 0.92 10.32
N GLY A 115 1.72 1.70 9.26
CA GLY A 115 1.45 3.14 9.32
C GLY A 115 -0.04 3.47 9.49
N PRO A 116 -0.40 4.77 9.68
CA PRO A 116 -1.78 5.21 9.87
C PRO A 116 -2.72 4.73 8.75
N ILE A 117 -2.34 4.95 7.51
CA ILE A 117 -3.15 4.56 6.34
C ILE A 117 -3.37 3.04 6.27
N THR A 118 -2.33 2.25 6.57
CA THR A 118 -2.48 0.79 6.57
C THR A 118 -3.39 0.32 7.71
N ALA A 119 -3.25 0.90 8.91
CA ALA A 119 -4.13 0.60 10.04
C ALA A 119 -5.59 0.94 9.71
N ALA A 120 -5.85 2.11 9.15
CA ALA A 120 -7.17 2.52 8.68
C ALA A 120 -7.73 1.57 7.62
N THR A 121 -6.88 1.09 6.69
CA THR A 121 -7.28 0.11 5.67
C THR A 121 -7.65 -1.24 6.31
N MET A 122 -6.90 -1.67 7.32
CA MET A 122 -7.22 -2.91 8.05
C MET A 122 -8.52 -2.79 8.84
N LEU A 123 -8.86 -1.63 9.41
CA LEU A 123 -10.15 -1.36 10.05
C LEU A 123 -11.32 -1.60 9.07
N VAL A 124 -11.19 -1.12 7.83
CA VAL A 124 -12.22 -1.29 6.80
C VAL A 124 -12.37 -2.74 6.35
N LEU A 125 -11.25 -3.46 6.19
CA LEU A 125 -11.25 -4.83 5.68
C LEU A 125 -11.57 -5.87 6.74
N LEU A 126 -11.11 -5.66 7.96
CA LEU A 126 -11.24 -6.58 9.09
C LEU A 126 -12.27 -6.08 10.12
N CYS A 127 -13.22 -5.23 9.71
CA CYS A 127 -14.36 -4.83 10.55
C CYS A 127 -15.17 -6.04 11.04
N ASN A 128 -15.23 -7.09 10.23
CA ASN A 128 -15.71 -8.41 10.62
C ASN A 128 -14.70 -9.49 10.20
N PRO A 129 -13.77 -9.90 11.06
CA PRO A 129 -12.75 -10.90 10.72
C PRO A 129 -13.31 -12.30 10.51
N ALA A 130 -14.56 -12.58 10.96
CA ALA A 130 -15.22 -13.88 10.79
C ALA A 130 -15.60 -14.19 9.32
N VAL A 131 -15.60 -13.19 8.45
CA VAL A 131 -15.78 -13.38 6.99
C VAL A 131 -14.72 -14.34 6.42
N PHE A 132 -13.52 -14.35 7.00
CA PHE A 132 -12.42 -15.24 6.60
C PHE A 132 -12.30 -16.39 7.60
N LYS A 133 -12.26 -17.63 7.10
CA LYS A 133 -12.10 -18.83 7.93
C LYS A 133 -10.79 -18.81 8.74
N ASN A 134 -9.71 -18.32 8.13
CA ASN A 134 -8.39 -18.23 8.72
C ASN A 134 -7.53 -17.14 8.06
N GLY A 135 -6.40 -16.82 8.66
CA GLY A 135 -5.48 -15.80 8.14
C GLY A 135 -4.85 -16.16 6.79
N ARG A 136 -4.79 -17.45 6.41
CA ARG A 136 -4.31 -17.86 5.07
C ARG A 136 -5.31 -17.46 3.99
N GLU A 137 -6.60 -17.63 4.25
CA GLU A 137 -7.67 -17.17 3.35
C GLU A 137 -7.64 -15.65 3.18
N PHE A 138 -7.45 -14.90 4.28
CA PHE A 138 -7.28 -13.45 4.21
C PHE A 138 -6.05 -13.03 3.39
N ALA A 139 -4.90 -13.68 3.59
CA ALA A 139 -3.70 -13.41 2.80
C ALA A 139 -3.89 -13.76 1.30
N ALA A 140 -4.63 -14.81 0.99
CA ALA A 140 -4.98 -15.17 -0.38
C ALA A 140 -5.94 -14.15 -1.00
N TYR A 141 -6.94 -13.69 -0.26
CA TYR A 141 -7.87 -12.62 -0.67
C TYR A 141 -7.15 -11.33 -1.07
N ILE A 142 -6.08 -10.97 -0.35
CA ILE A 142 -5.24 -9.79 -0.69
C ILE A 142 -4.28 -10.09 -1.87
N GLY A 143 -4.15 -11.35 -2.29
CA GLY A 143 -3.24 -11.74 -3.37
C GLY A 143 -1.78 -11.87 -2.92
N LEU A 144 -1.54 -12.20 -1.66
CA LEU A 144 -0.22 -12.47 -1.11
C LEU A 144 0.11 -13.98 -1.07
N ALA A 145 -0.80 -14.84 -1.52
CA ALA A 145 -0.57 -16.27 -1.70
C ALA A 145 -0.17 -16.57 -3.16
N PRO A 146 0.78 -17.50 -3.38
CA PRO A 146 1.08 -17.97 -4.73
C PRO A 146 -0.11 -18.75 -5.28
N LYS A 147 -0.34 -18.68 -6.60
CA LYS A 147 -1.31 -19.55 -7.27
C LYS A 147 -0.73 -20.96 -7.33
N SER A 148 -1.56 -21.95 -7.05
CA SER A 148 -1.28 -23.34 -7.37
C SER A 148 -2.06 -23.69 -8.63
N SER A 149 -1.38 -24.30 -9.60
CA SER A 149 -2.02 -24.96 -10.75
C SER A 149 -1.60 -26.41 -10.74
N GLY A 150 -2.54 -27.30 -11.03
CA GLY A 150 -2.25 -28.72 -11.03
C GLY A 150 -3.20 -29.44 -12.00
N SER A 151 -2.65 -30.41 -12.70
CA SER A 151 -3.40 -31.38 -13.48
C SER A 151 -2.78 -32.77 -13.27
N GLY A 152 -3.59 -33.80 -13.27
CA GLY A 152 -3.10 -35.17 -13.18
C GLY A 152 -2.31 -35.52 -11.93
N GLY A 153 -2.71 -35.00 -10.75
CA GLY A 153 -2.07 -35.32 -9.46
C GLY A 153 -0.78 -34.55 -9.17
N LYS A 154 -0.29 -33.70 -10.08
CA LYS A 154 0.89 -32.86 -9.88
C LYS A 154 0.48 -31.42 -9.58
N ASN A 155 0.75 -30.93 -8.37
CA ASN A 155 0.52 -29.56 -7.99
C ASN A 155 1.78 -28.71 -8.18
N PHE A 156 1.72 -27.73 -9.07
CA PHE A 156 2.80 -26.76 -9.27
C PHE A 156 2.46 -25.47 -8.54
N VAL A 157 3.30 -25.07 -7.59
CA VAL A 157 3.21 -23.76 -6.95
C VAL A 157 3.89 -22.75 -7.88
N THR A 158 3.08 -21.87 -8.45
CA THR A 158 3.55 -20.82 -9.36
C THR A 158 3.88 -19.55 -8.57
N HIS A 159 4.33 -18.53 -9.30
CA HIS A 159 4.61 -17.21 -8.73
C HIS A 159 3.34 -16.47 -8.28
N ILE A 160 3.49 -15.46 -7.43
CA ILE A 160 2.41 -14.53 -7.12
C ILE A 160 2.13 -13.66 -8.36
N PRO A 161 0.90 -13.67 -8.90
CA PRO A 161 0.60 -12.94 -10.12
C PRO A 161 0.78 -11.43 -9.94
N LYS A 162 1.35 -10.76 -10.95
CA LYS A 162 1.54 -9.30 -10.95
C LYS A 162 0.21 -8.56 -10.92
N LYS A 163 -0.75 -9.03 -11.72
CA LYS A 163 -2.15 -8.58 -11.69
C LYS A 163 -3.01 -9.74 -11.22
N CYS A 164 -3.82 -9.53 -10.23
CA CYS A 164 -4.84 -10.48 -9.78
C CYS A 164 -6.15 -9.71 -9.62
N GLU A 165 -7.25 -10.41 -9.59
CA GLU A 165 -8.59 -9.89 -9.29
C GLU A 165 -8.73 -9.48 -7.80
N CYS A 166 -7.61 -9.42 -7.09
CA CYS A 166 -7.52 -9.03 -5.70
C CYS A 166 -7.37 -7.51 -5.53
N ASN A 167 -7.48 -7.04 -4.30
CA ASN A 167 -7.25 -5.65 -3.95
C ASN A 167 -5.76 -5.30 -4.00
N ASN A 168 -5.29 -4.89 -5.19
CA ASN A 168 -3.89 -4.56 -5.44
C ASN A 168 -3.37 -3.40 -4.58
N ASP A 169 -4.22 -2.45 -4.19
CA ASP A 169 -3.83 -1.31 -3.35
C ASP A 169 -3.50 -1.77 -1.93
N VAL A 170 -4.32 -2.67 -1.36
CA VAL A 170 -4.05 -3.27 -0.05
C VAL A 170 -2.78 -4.11 -0.07
N ARG A 171 -2.60 -4.92 -1.12
CA ARG A 171 -1.36 -5.69 -1.31
C ARG A 171 -0.15 -4.77 -1.34
N ALA A 172 -0.20 -3.66 -2.08
CA ALA A 172 0.89 -2.69 -2.16
C ALA A 172 1.20 -2.07 -0.78
N LEU A 173 0.18 -1.70 0.01
CA LEU A 173 0.37 -1.19 1.36
C LEU A 173 1.09 -2.20 2.27
N LEU A 174 0.68 -3.48 2.27
CA LEU A 174 1.32 -4.51 3.10
C LEU A 174 2.75 -4.82 2.62
N VAL A 175 3.02 -4.76 1.33
CA VAL A 175 4.38 -4.86 0.79
C VAL A 175 5.24 -3.68 1.24
N GLN A 176 4.70 -2.45 1.28
CA GLN A 176 5.41 -1.30 1.84
C GLN A 176 5.70 -1.46 3.34
N CYS A 177 4.75 -1.99 4.11
CA CYS A 177 4.99 -2.35 5.51
C CYS A 177 6.13 -3.36 5.66
N ALA A 178 6.15 -4.40 4.81
CA ALA A 178 7.23 -5.38 4.79
C ALA A 178 8.59 -4.76 4.43
N HIS A 179 8.63 -3.82 3.49
CA HIS A 179 9.84 -3.04 3.21
C HIS A 179 10.31 -2.22 4.42
N SER A 180 9.39 -1.63 5.18
CA SER A 180 9.70 -0.91 6.42
C SER A 180 10.29 -1.85 7.48
N ILE A 181 9.69 -3.03 7.67
CA ILE A 181 10.19 -4.07 8.58
C ILE A 181 11.61 -4.50 8.18
N CYS A 182 11.87 -4.70 6.87
CA CYS A 182 13.19 -5.07 6.39
C CYS A 182 14.28 -4.00 6.63
N ARG A 183 13.89 -2.72 6.70
CA ARG A 183 14.81 -1.59 6.96
C ARG A 183 15.02 -1.30 8.44
N CYS A 184 14.18 -1.84 9.31
CA CYS A 184 14.30 -1.62 10.74
C CYS A 184 15.64 -2.18 11.27
N LYS A 185 16.28 -1.48 12.23
CA LYS A 185 17.53 -1.92 12.87
C LYS A 185 17.31 -3.22 13.66
N HIS A 186 16.25 -3.28 14.46
CA HIS A 186 15.89 -4.43 15.28
C HIS A 186 14.88 -5.32 14.55
N LYS A 187 15.41 -6.30 13.81
CA LYS A 187 14.60 -7.30 13.12
C LYS A 187 14.37 -8.49 14.03
N SER A 188 13.23 -9.17 13.86
CA SER A 188 13.06 -10.47 14.49
C SER A 188 13.96 -11.52 13.82
N ASP A 189 14.31 -12.58 14.58
CA ASP A 189 15.16 -13.68 14.10
C ASP A 189 14.58 -14.32 12.82
N TRP A 190 13.26 -14.46 12.76
CA TRP A 190 12.58 -14.98 11.59
C TRP A 190 12.76 -14.07 10.35
N VAL A 191 12.67 -12.74 10.53
CA VAL A 191 12.89 -11.79 9.41
C VAL A 191 14.34 -11.85 8.95
N SER A 192 15.29 -11.92 9.88
CA SER A 192 16.73 -12.03 9.57
C SER A 192 17.03 -13.33 8.83
N SER A 193 16.49 -14.46 9.30
CA SER A 193 16.65 -15.79 8.69
C SER A 193 16.08 -15.85 7.27
N ILE A 194 14.89 -15.29 7.01
CA ILE A 194 14.31 -15.33 5.67
C ILE A 194 15.06 -14.43 4.69
N LEU A 195 15.58 -13.28 5.16
CA LEU A 195 16.40 -12.38 4.34
C LEU A 195 17.76 -12.99 3.96
N ALA A 196 18.33 -13.84 4.82
CA ALA A 196 19.58 -14.53 4.56
C ALA A 196 19.44 -15.65 3.51
N ARG A 197 18.34 -16.40 3.54
CA ARG A 197 18.16 -17.60 2.68
C ARG A 197 17.35 -17.40 1.40
N LYS A 198 16.63 -16.29 1.24
CA LYS A 198 15.77 -16.03 0.08
C LYS A 198 16.12 -14.71 -0.61
N PRO A 199 15.96 -14.61 -1.94
CA PRO A 199 16.10 -13.35 -2.65
C PRO A 199 15.22 -12.27 -2.03
N LYS A 200 15.74 -11.05 -1.92
CA LYS A 200 15.10 -9.93 -1.20
C LYS A 200 13.63 -9.71 -1.57
N LYS A 201 13.27 -9.76 -2.85
CA LYS A 201 11.88 -9.59 -3.31
C LYS A 201 10.96 -10.70 -2.81
N VAL A 202 11.46 -11.94 -2.79
CA VAL A 202 10.70 -13.11 -2.28
C VAL A 202 10.51 -13.01 -0.77
N ALA A 203 11.58 -12.63 -0.04
CA ALA A 203 11.52 -12.43 1.41
C ALA A 203 10.50 -11.35 1.79
N ILE A 204 10.48 -10.20 1.09
CA ILE A 204 9.52 -9.12 1.32
C ILE A 204 8.07 -9.61 1.19
N ILE A 205 7.76 -10.38 0.14
CA ILE A 205 6.41 -10.91 -0.07
C ILE A 205 6.04 -11.92 1.03
N ALA A 206 6.97 -12.76 1.47
CA ALA A 206 6.74 -13.68 2.57
C ALA A 206 6.49 -12.95 3.90
N ILE A 207 7.21 -11.85 4.16
CA ILE A 207 6.98 -11.00 5.32
C ILE A 207 5.61 -10.31 5.22
N ALA A 208 5.22 -9.80 4.06
CA ALA A 208 3.90 -9.20 3.84
C ALA A 208 2.76 -10.22 4.07
N ASN A 209 2.92 -11.46 3.58
CA ASN A 209 1.97 -12.55 3.83
C ASN A 209 1.84 -12.87 5.32
N LYS A 210 2.98 -13.00 6.03
CA LYS A 210 2.96 -13.24 7.47
C LYS A 210 2.29 -12.08 8.22
N LEU A 211 2.60 -10.84 7.85
CA LEU A 211 1.99 -9.64 8.44
C LEU A 211 0.46 -9.66 8.23
N ALA A 212 -0.02 -9.95 7.02
CA ALA A 212 -1.46 -10.07 6.75
C ALA A 212 -2.15 -11.07 7.68
N ARG A 213 -1.57 -12.26 7.84
CA ARG A 213 -2.08 -13.30 8.73
C ARG A 213 -2.10 -12.87 10.19
N GLN A 214 -1.07 -12.16 10.64
CA GLN A 214 -0.99 -11.60 11.98
C GLN A 214 -2.07 -10.55 12.23
N LEU A 215 -2.27 -9.61 11.31
CA LEU A 215 -3.31 -8.58 11.41
C LEU A 215 -4.72 -9.19 11.49
N TRP A 216 -4.97 -10.28 10.74
CA TRP A 216 -6.22 -11.02 10.86
C TRP A 216 -6.39 -11.67 12.25
N ILE A 217 -5.34 -12.30 12.81
CA ILE A 217 -5.38 -12.91 14.16
C ILE A 217 -5.64 -11.82 15.22
N MET A 218 -4.94 -10.68 15.11
CA MET A 218 -5.13 -9.53 16.00
C MET A 218 -6.56 -9.04 15.97
N ALA A 219 -7.15 -8.88 14.77
CA ALA A 219 -8.55 -8.49 14.62
C ALA A 219 -9.52 -9.50 15.24
N LYS A 220 -9.27 -10.81 15.08
CA LYS A 220 -10.12 -11.88 15.59
C LYS A 220 -10.08 -11.98 17.11
N LYS A 221 -8.89 -11.82 17.71
CA LYS A 221 -8.69 -11.92 19.17
C LYS A 221 -8.92 -10.61 19.91
N GLY A 222 -8.84 -9.45 19.22
CA GLY A 222 -8.87 -8.13 19.86
C GLY A 222 -7.58 -7.79 20.63
N GLU A 223 -6.48 -8.49 20.38
CA GLU A 223 -5.21 -8.37 21.11
C GLU A 223 -4.20 -7.55 20.30
N LYS A 224 -3.41 -6.70 20.97
CA LYS A 224 -2.29 -5.97 20.36
C LYS A 224 -1.20 -6.96 19.92
N PHE A 225 -0.33 -6.46 19.02
CA PHE A 225 0.79 -7.24 18.51
C PHE A 225 1.72 -7.69 19.65
N GLU A 226 1.88 -8.99 19.82
CA GLU A 226 2.86 -9.60 20.71
C GLU A 226 3.98 -10.27 19.91
N LYS A 227 5.22 -10.22 20.42
CA LYS A 227 6.37 -10.90 19.77
C LYS A 227 6.13 -12.41 19.58
N ARG A 228 5.30 -13.04 20.41
CA ARG A 228 4.88 -14.46 20.29
C ARG A 228 4.19 -14.79 18.96
N PHE A 229 3.48 -13.83 18.33
CA PHE A 229 2.85 -14.04 17.02
C PHE A 229 3.86 -14.28 15.89
N ILE A 230 5.14 -14.02 16.12
CA ILE A 230 6.22 -14.29 15.16
C ILE A 230 6.56 -15.78 15.10
N LEU A 231 6.42 -16.50 16.21
CA LEU A 231 6.79 -17.91 16.36
C LEU A 231 5.66 -18.90 16.00
N ALA A 232 4.40 -18.53 16.18
CA ALA A 232 3.25 -19.44 16.11
C ALA A 232 2.65 -19.65 14.69
N ALA A 233 3.32 -19.29 13.62
CA ALA A 233 2.81 -19.39 12.24
C ALA A 233 3.69 -20.29 11.37
N VAL A 234 3.86 -21.57 11.81
CA VAL A 234 4.33 -22.68 10.97
C VAL A 234 3.14 -23.36 10.31
#